data_e5f06af72b4b298bd9a9f8ddf94eb717
#
_entry.id   e5f06af72b4b298bd9a9f8ddf94eb717
#
_cell.length_a   1.000
_cell.length_b   1.000
_cell.length_c   1.000
_cell.angle_alpha   90.00
_cell.angle_beta   90.00
_cell.angle_gamma   90.00
#
_symmetry.space_group_name_H-M   'P 1'
#
loop_
_entity.id
_entity.type
_entity.pdbx_description
1 polymer ?
#
loop_
_entity_poly.entity_id
_entity_poly.type
_entity_poly.pdbx_seq_one_letter_code
_entity_poly.pdbx_strand_id
1 'polypeptide(L)'
;MRAAVSAVAFVMCLAGLTPAWAGGSNYGIAPGARPTVDGKISEWPVPTPRFARDPAPAPDGNIYISVMNGNKIARFDTTAKTFKEWDLPPSAQPHGLLVDRAGIVWYTGHGNGTIGRLDPATGQVTQYKAPSGGDPHTLVIDDAQQTIWFTVNGGNRIGRLDVKSGTVTEFKVSGRPYGLALDKAGNVWFCEISADKLGKLDPRTGKITELYVGPGSQPRRIALAPDGSLWATLYGQGKLAHVDPVAGRVVKEYPMPAGAGGGPYAVNVDGAGMVWANEIQTDTVVRFDPKTEQFRVFQLPSKGVGIRKMAVDAQGRLWYMGSHNGRLGVIE
;
A
#
# COMPACT_ATOMS: atom_id res chain seq x y z
N MET A 1 -52.61 28.34 43.42
CA MET A 1 -52.00 28.46 42.08
C MET A 1 -50.64 27.78 42.14
N ARG A 2 -50.53 26.58 41.64
CA ARG A 2 -49.23 25.85 41.55
C ARG A 2 -48.85 25.84 40.08
N ALA A 3 -47.72 26.45 39.76
CA ALA A 3 -47.12 26.44 38.44
C ALA A 3 -46.42 25.10 38.18
N ALA A 4 -46.80 24.42 37.11
CA ALA A 4 -46.13 23.22 36.63
C ALA A 4 -44.92 23.61 35.78
N VAL A 5 -43.75 23.17 36.17
CA VAL A 5 -42.51 23.30 35.39
C VAL A 5 -42.39 22.05 34.52
N SER A 6 -42.57 22.22 33.21
CA SER A 6 -42.30 21.17 32.23
C SER A 6 -40.78 21.05 31.99
N ALA A 7 -40.23 19.91 32.35
CA ALA A 7 -38.86 19.54 31.99
C ALA A 7 -38.83 19.07 30.53
N VAL A 8 -38.15 19.80 29.66
CA VAL A 8 -37.85 19.38 28.30
C VAL A 8 -36.58 18.52 28.38
N ALA A 9 -36.74 17.22 28.14
CA ALA A 9 -35.63 16.31 28.02
C ALA A 9 -34.94 16.51 26.65
N PHE A 10 -33.72 17.04 26.66
CA PHE A 10 -32.85 17.08 25.50
C PHE A 10 -32.28 15.66 25.28
N VAL A 11 -32.81 14.96 24.29
CA VAL A 11 -32.18 13.71 23.80
C VAL A 11 -30.97 14.15 22.97
N MET A 12 -29.79 14.09 23.58
CA MET A 12 -28.54 14.13 22.82
C MET A 12 -28.46 12.88 21.98
N CYS A 13 -28.71 12.97 20.68
CA CYS A 13 -28.26 12.02 19.70
C CYS A 13 -26.71 12.03 19.73
N LEU A 14 -26.13 11.05 20.39
CA LEU A 14 -24.73 10.67 20.19
C LEU A 14 -24.63 10.16 18.76
N ALA A 15 -24.36 11.08 17.81
CA ALA A 15 -23.86 10.72 16.52
C ALA A 15 -22.56 9.94 16.75
N GLY A 16 -22.62 8.63 16.48
CA GLY A 16 -21.44 7.77 16.55
C GLY A 16 -20.33 8.38 15.71
N LEU A 17 -19.29 8.85 16.37
CA LEU A 17 -18.02 9.19 15.75
C LEU A 17 -17.50 7.90 15.11
N THR A 18 -17.76 7.73 13.82
CA THR A 18 -16.96 6.80 13.01
C THR A 18 -15.52 7.19 13.22
N PRO A 19 -14.63 6.25 13.62
CA PRO A 19 -13.24 6.58 13.82
C PRO A 19 -12.73 7.19 12.52
N ALA A 20 -12.21 8.43 12.62
CA ALA A 20 -11.56 9.09 11.51
C ALA A 20 -10.46 8.13 11.02
N TRP A 21 -10.47 7.83 9.74
CA TRP A 21 -9.36 7.19 9.07
C TRP A 21 -8.14 8.09 9.33
N ALA A 22 -7.33 7.74 10.31
CA ALA A 22 -6.06 8.42 10.52
C ALA A 22 -5.25 8.17 9.25
N GLY A 23 -5.13 9.24 8.44
CA GLY A 23 -4.45 9.22 7.17
C GLY A 23 -3.04 8.69 7.32
N GLY A 24 -2.54 8.08 6.35
CA GLY A 24 -1.33 7.31 6.32
C GLY A 24 -1.70 5.91 5.93
N SER A 25 -2.52 5.78 4.90
CA SER A 25 -2.95 4.47 4.46
C SER A 25 -1.75 3.71 3.95
N ASN A 26 -1.22 2.87 4.79
CA ASN A 26 -0.56 1.68 4.35
C ASN A 26 -1.59 0.89 3.55
N TYR A 27 -1.81 1.28 2.28
CA TYR A 27 -2.48 0.44 1.29
C TYR A 27 -3.73 -0.31 1.81
N GLY A 28 -4.78 0.41 2.16
CA GLY A 28 -6.10 -0.18 2.36
C GLY A 28 -6.35 -0.89 3.70
N ILE A 29 -5.50 -0.72 4.72
CA ILE A 29 -5.82 -1.24 6.05
C ILE A 29 -6.88 -0.36 6.70
N ALA A 30 -8.09 -0.89 6.87
CA ALA A 30 -9.08 -0.25 7.72
C ALA A 30 -8.59 -0.30 9.18
N PRO A 31 -8.56 0.86 9.90
CA PRO A 31 -8.20 0.85 11.31
C PRO A 31 -9.09 -0.12 12.10
N GLY A 32 -8.48 -1.08 12.80
CA GLY A 32 -9.19 -2.06 13.62
C GLY A 32 -9.68 -3.32 12.90
N ALA A 33 -9.47 -3.46 11.59
CA ALA A 33 -9.75 -4.71 10.90
C ALA A 33 -8.86 -5.84 11.46
N ARG A 34 -9.48 -6.83 12.08
CA ARG A 34 -8.78 -8.03 12.54
C ARG A 34 -8.94 -9.10 11.47
N PRO A 35 -7.85 -9.66 10.94
CA PRO A 35 -7.97 -10.76 10.00
C PRO A 35 -8.60 -11.96 10.73
N THR A 36 -9.69 -12.46 10.18
CA THR A 36 -10.23 -13.77 10.49
C THR A 36 -9.64 -14.78 9.52
N VAL A 37 -8.30 -14.78 9.39
CA VAL A 37 -7.62 -15.63 8.41
C VAL A 37 -7.48 -17.02 8.99
N ASP A 38 -8.32 -17.94 8.55
CA ASP A 38 -8.20 -19.38 8.86
C ASP A 38 -7.26 -20.11 7.89
N GLY A 39 -6.91 -19.47 6.80
CA GLY A 39 -6.00 -19.96 5.78
C GLY A 39 -6.69 -20.45 4.51
N LYS A 40 -7.97 -20.19 4.33
CA LYS A 40 -8.65 -20.47 3.08
C LYS A 40 -8.15 -19.48 2.00
N ILE A 41 -7.68 -20.02 0.88
CA ILE A 41 -7.19 -19.23 -0.24
C ILE A 41 -8.07 -19.45 -1.46
N SER A 42 -8.54 -18.35 -2.04
CA SER A 42 -9.30 -18.35 -3.28
C SER A 42 -8.63 -17.47 -4.33
N GLU A 43 -8.66 -17.89 -5.59
CA GLU A 43 -8.02 -17.15 -6.70
C GLU A 43 -8.95 -17.05 -7.91
N TRP A 44 -8.94 -15.88 -8.58
CA TRP A 44 -9.72 -15.61 -9.80
C TRP A 44 -8.80 -15.08 -10.90
N PRO A 45 -8.91 -15.59 -12.15
CA PRO A 45 -8.16 -15.05 -13.26
C PRO A 45 -8.67 -13.64 -13.60
N VAL A 46 -7.76 -12.69 -13.77
CA VAL A 46 -8.09 -11.34 -14.26
C VAL A 46 -8.34 -11.40 -15.77
N PRO A 47 -9.36 -10.70 -16.33
CA PRO A 47 -9.68 -10.77 -17.76
C PRO A 47 -8.50 -10.41 -18.67
N THR A 48 -7.73 -9.39 -18.30
CA THR A 48 -6.50 -9.00 -19.00
C THR A 48 -5.28 -9.34 -18.13
N PRO A 49 -4.73 -10.58 -18.16
CA PRO A 49 -3.67 -11.03 -17.26
C PRO A 49 -2.27 -10.56 -17.72
N ARG A 50 -2.16 -9.30 -18.16
CA ARG A 50 -0.91 -8.74 -18.69
C ARG A 50 -0.14 -7.99 -17.61
N PHE A 51 0.59 -8.74 -16.79
CA PHE A 51 1.39 -8.20 -15.68
C PHE A 51 0.53 -7.31 -14.77
N ALA A 52 -0.62 -7.82 -14.33
CA ALA A 52 -1.45 -7.19 -13.33
C ALA A 52 -0.69 -7.16 -12.00
N ARG A 53 -0.77 -6.04 -11.25
CA ARG A 53 0.20 -5.81 -10.17
C ARG A 53 -0.41 -5.55 -8.82
N ASP A 54 -0.91 -4.35 -8.63
CA ASP A 54 -1.19 -3.83 -7.29
C ASP A 54 -2.70 -3.93 -7.00
N PRO A 55 -3.12 -4.75 -6.02
CA PRO A 55 -4.50 -4.73 -5.54
C PRO A 55 -4.71 -3.55 -4.59
N ALA A 56 -5.89 -2.92 -4.65
CA ALA A 56 -6.30 -1.84 -3.77
C ALA A 56 -7.76 -2.03 -3.34
N PRO A 57 -8.04 -2.31 -2.07
CA PRO A 57 -9.38 -2.31 -1.52
C PRO A 57 -10.02 -0.92 -1.62
N ALA A 58 -11.30 -0.88 -1.93
CA ALA A 58 -12.09 0.33 -2.04
C ALA A 58 -13.13 0.43 -0.92
N PRO A 59 -13.64 1.64 -0.63
CA PRO A 59 -14.68 1.85 0.39
C PRO A 59 -15.98 1.09 0.14
N ASP A 60 -16.27 0.76 -1.12
CA ASP A 60 -17.43 -0.04 -1.55
C ASP A 60 -17.25 -1.55 -1.35
N GLY A 61 -16.11 -1.99 -0.80
CA GLY A 61 -15.77 -3.39 -0.55
C GLY A 61 -15.23 -4.15 -1.77
N ASN A 62 -15.09 -3.49 -2.91
CA ASN A 62 -14.49 -4.07 -4.12
C ASN A 62 -12.97 -3.93 -4.12
N ILE A 63 -12.30 -4.67 -5.02
CA ILE A 63 -10.85 -4.63 -5.17
C ILE A 63 -10.50 -4.09 -6.56
N TYR A 64 -9.75 -3.00 -6.59
CA TYR A 64 -9.21 -2.48 -7.84
C TYR A 64 -7.79 -3.03 -8.07
N ILE A 65 -7.41 -3.14 -9.34
CA ILE A 65 -6.16 -3.78 -9.76
C ILE A 65 -5.54 -2.97 -10.89
N SER A 66 -4.24 -2.66 -10.79
CA SER A 66 -3.49 -2.10 -11.90
C SER A 66 -3.07 -3.21 -12.87
N VAL A 67 -3.48 -3.12 -14.13
CA VAL A 67 -3.10 -4.05 -15.20
C VAL A 67 -2.05 -3.38 -16.07
N MET A 68 -0.78 -3.45 -15.64
CA MET A 68 0.31 -2.63 -16.16
C MET A 68 0.51 -2.79 -17.67
N ASN A 69 0.80 -3.99 -18.14
CA ASN A 69 1.04 -4.24 -19.58
C ASN A 69 -0.24 -4.34 -20.39
N GLY A 70 -1.41 -4.34 -19.75
CA GLY A 70 -2.72 -4.21 -20.39
C GLY A 70 -3.18 -2.76 -20.53
N ASN A 71 -2.48 -1.82 -19.90
CA ASN A 71 -2.82 -0.38 -19.86
C ASN A 71 -4.24 -0.12 -19.34
N LYS A 72 -4.66 -0.85 -18.29
CA LYS A 72 -6.02 -0.83 -17.73
C LYS A 72 -6.01 -0.73 -16.21
N ILE A 73 -7.16 -0.30 -15.66
CA ILE A 73 -7.55 -0.58 -14.29
C ILE A 73 -8.69 -1.59 -14.34
N ALA A 74 -8.60 -2.65 -13.53
CA ALA A 74 -9.67 -3.61 -13.32
C ALA A 74 -10.30 -3.42 -11.93
N ARG A 75 -11.60 -3.68 -11.80
CA ARG A 75 -12.33 -3.81 -10.53
C ARG A 75 -12.88 -5.21 -10.42
N PHE A 76 -12.62 -5.88 -9.32
CA PHE A 76 -13.25 -7.12 -8.94
C PHE A 76 -14.40 -6.86 -7.97
N ASP A 77 -15.60 -7.25 -8.35
CA ASP A 77 -16.76 -7.25 -7.47
C ASP A 77 -16.67 -8.43 -6.51
N THR A 78 -16.47 -8.14 -5.24
CA THR A 78 -16.24 -9.18 -4.22
C THR A 78 -17.49 -9.96 -3.86
N THR A 79 -18.68 -9.51 -4.25
CA THR A 79 -19.96 -10.21 -4.08
C THR A 79 -20.29 -11.05 -5.30
N ALA A 80 -20.34 -10.42 -6.47
CA ALA A 80 -20.72 -11.08 -7.73
C ALA A 80 -19.58 -11.93 -8.33
N LYS A 81 -18.33 -11.77 -7.87
CA LYS A 81 -17.11 -12.44 -8.38
C LYS A 81 -16.87 -12.16 -9.88
N THR A 82 -17.19 -10.96 -10.31
CA THR A 82 -17.05 -10.49 -11.69
C THR A 82 -16.07 -9.35 -11.79
N PHE A 83 -15.54 -9.13 -13.00
CA PHE A 83 -14.61 -8.05 -13.29
C PHE A 83 -15.23 -6.98 -14.19
N LYS A 84 -14.82 -5.73 -13.98
CA LYS A 84 -15.01 -4.61 -14.91
C LYS A 84 -13.66 -3.97 -15.17
N GLU A 85 -13.36 -3.59 -16.40
CA GLU A 85 -12.11 -2.94 -16.78
C GLU A 85 -12.35 -1.57 -17.41
N TRP A 86 -11.39 -0.63 -17.21
CA TRP A 86 -11.31 0.66 -17.88
C TRP A 86 -9.98 0.78 -18.60
N ASP A 87 -10.02 1.20 -19.86
CA ASP A 87 -8.84 1.58 -20.60
C ASP A 87 -8.28 2.90 -20.08
N LEU A 88 -6.96 3.00 -20.01
CA LEU A 88 -6.27 4.22 -19.63
C LEU A 88 -5.71 4.95 -20.84
N PRO A 89 -5.37 6.25 -20.72
CA PRO A 89 -4.68 6.97 -21.77
C PRO A 89 -3.44 6.23 -22.26
N PRO A 90 -3.02 6.42 -23.52
CA PRO A 90 -1.92 5.69 -24.11
C PRO A 90 -0.64 5.71 -23.26
N SER A 91 0.00 4.55 -23.19
CA SER A 91 1.28 4.35 -22.48
C SER A 91 1.25 4.65 -20.98
N ALA A 92 0.08 4.71 -20.33
CA ALA A 92 0.00 4.94 -18.90
C ALA A 92 0.72 3.84 -18.11
N GLN A 93 0.54 2.57 -18.48
CA GLN A 93 1.16 1.43 -17.82
C GLN A 93 1.04 1.52 -16.28
N PRO A 94 -0.19 1.43 -15.73
CA PRO A 94 -0.44 1.70 -14.32
C PRO A 94 0.36 0.72 -13.45
N HIS A 95 1.12 1.27 -12.48
CA HIS A 95 1.94 0.45 -11.60
C HIS A 95 1.40 0.43 -10.17
N GLY A 96 1.62 1.49 -9.39
CA GLY A 96 1.04 1.67 -8.06
C GLY A 96 -0.43 2.04 -8.15
N LEU A 97 -1.23 1.58 -7.18
CA LEU A 97 -2.67 1.81 -7.14
C LEU A 97 -3.15 2.03 -5.71
N LEU A 98 -4.07 2.97 -5.54
CA LEU A 98 -4.88 3.14 -4.33
C LEU A 98 -6.27 3.65 -4.69
N VAL A 99 -7.24 3.47 -3.79
CA VAL A 99 -8.57 4.06 -3.88
C VAL A 99 -8.78 4.96 -2.67
N ASP A 100 -9.18 6.21 -2.91
CA ASP A 100 -9.43 7.16 -1.84
C ASP A 100 -10.83 6.96 -1.19
N ARG A 101 -11.12 7.75 -0.15
CA ARG A 101 -12.41 7.67 0.57
C ARG A 101 -13.63 8.01 -0.27
N ALA A 102 -13.44 8.78 -1.33
CA ALA A 102 -14.50 9.12 -2.27
C ALA A 102 -14.70 8.05 -3.35
N GLY A 103 -13.91 6.96 -3.32
CA GLY A 103 -13.96 5.91 -4.32
C GLY A 103 -13.20 6.24 -5.61
N ILE A 104 -12.42 7.31 -5.61
CA ILE A 104 -11.58 7.68 -6.75
C ILE A 104 -10.33 6.79 -6.76
N VAL A 105 -10.01 6.29 -7.93
CA VAL A 105 -8.82 5.45 -8.14
C VAL A 105 -7.64 6.31 -8.57
N TRP A 106 -6.57 6.24 -7.79
CA TRP A 106 -5.31 6.90 -8.10
C TRP A 106 -4.26 5.87 -8.51
N TYR A 107 -3.51 6.17 -9.56
CA TYR A 107 -2.48 5.27 -10.05
C TYR A 107 -1.21 6.01 -10.47
N THR A 108 -0.08 5.33 -10.42
CA THR A 108 1.15 5.82 -11.03
C THR A 108 1.22 5.37 -12.47
N GLY A 109 1.28 6.31 -13.40
CA GLY A 109 1.49 6.08 -14.82
C GLY A 109 2.98 5.88 -15.11
N HIS A 110 3.45 4.65 -14.85
CA HIS A 110 4.87 4.28 -14.94
C HIS A 110 5.45 4.51 -16.33
N GLY A 111 4.67 4.23 -17.38
CA GLY A 111 5.14 4.34 -18.77
C GLY A 111 5.11 5.76 -19.33
N ASN A 112 4.26 6.65 -18.78
CA ASN A 112 4.11 8.02 -19.33
C ASN A 112 4.47 9.13 -18.34
N GLY A 113 5.01 8.79 -17.15
CA GLY A 113 5.50 9.76 -16.18
C GLY A 113 4.41 10.58 -15.49
N THR A 114 3.22 9.99 -15.23
CA THR A 114 2.08 10.71 -14.66
C THR A 114 1.61 10.10 -13.35
N ILE A 115 0.85 10.89 -12.57
CA ILE A 115 -0.08 10.38 -11.56
C ILE A 115 -1.47 10.50 -12.16
N GLY A 116 -2.17 9.38 -12.28
CA GLY A 116 -3.50 9.33 -12.87
C GLY A 116 -4.60 9.27 -11.81
N ARG A 117 -5.73 9.88 -12.12
CA ARG A 117 -6.97 9.88 -11.35
C ARG A 117 -8.08 9.34 -12.26
N LEU A 118 -8.63 8.19 -11.93
CA LEU A 118 -9.80 7.60 -12.59
C LEU A 118 -11.02 7.74 -11.68
N ASP A 119 -12.08 8.32 -12.20
CA ASP A 119 -13.41 8.25 -11.60
C ASP A 119 -14.14 7.01 -12.14
N PRO A 120 -14.36 5.96 -11.33
CA PRO A 120 -14.96 4.72 -11.83
C PRO A 120 -16.45 4.85 -12.18
N ALA A 121 -17.14 5.88 -11.67
CA ALA A 121 -18.54 6.12 -11.97
C ALA A 121 -18.73 6.66 -13.39
N THR A 122 -17.85 7.56 -13.82
CA THR A 122 -17.92 8.21 -15.14
C THR A 122 -16.96 7.63 -16.16
N GLY A 123 -15.89 6.95 -15.69
CA GLY A 123 -14.77 6.48 -16.52
C GLY A 123 -13.79 7.60 -16.89
N GLN A 124 -13.99 8.82 -16.37
CA GLN A 124 -13.12 9.95 -16.69
C GLN A 124 -11.74 9.80 -16.05
N VAL A 125 -10.69 10.07 -16.84
CA VAL A 125 -9.30 10.04 -16.40
C VAL A 125 -8.69 11.44 -16.47
N THR A 126 -8.03 11.85 -15.37
CA THR A 126 -7.19 13.04 -15.32
C THR A 126 -5.75 12.62 -15.02
N GLN A 127 -4.76 13.29 -15.62
CA GLN A 127 -3.34 12.98 -15.41
C GLN A 127 -2.56 14.22 -14.98
N TYR A 128 -1.67 14.04 -14.00
CA TYR A 128 -0.76 15.05 -13.48
C TYR A 128 0.67 14.60 -13.78
N LYS A 129 1.40 15.41 -14.54
CA LYS A 129 2.74 15.04 -15.01
C LYS A 129 3.78 15.21 -13.91
N ALA A 130 4.63 14.21 -13.71
CA ALA A 130 5.81 14.32 -12.88
C ALA A 130 6.85 15.23 -13.58
N PRO A 131 7.39 16.28 -12.92
CA PRO A 131 8.29 17.24 -13.57
C PRO A 131 9.54 16.61 -14.17
N SER A 132 10.11 15.59 -13.53
CA SER A 132 11.27 14.86 -14.06
C SER A 132 10.95 13.97 -15.26
N GLY A 133 9.68 13.70 -15.53
CA GLY A 133 9.25 12.77 -16.58
C GLY A 133 9.69 11.33 -16.35
N GLY A 134 10.15 11.00 -15.12
CA GLY A 134 10.59 9.66 -14.75
C GLY A 134 9.44 8.66 -14.66
N ASP A 135 9.71 7.51 -14.03
CA ASP A 135 8.81 6.38 -13.85
C ASP A 135 8.14 6.36 -12.45
N PRO A 136 7.01 7.06 -12.25
CA PRO A 136 6.25 6.96 -11.00
C PRO A 136 5.91 5.51 -10.70
N HIS A 137 6.17 5.07 -9.45
CA HIS A 137 6.15 3.65 -9.16
C HIS A 137 5.16 3.27 -8.06
N THR A 138 5.36 3.73 -6.85
CA THR A 138 4.51 3.45 -5.69
C THR A 138 3.89 4.76 -5.20
N LEU A 139 2.65 4.73 -4.69
CA LEU A 139 2.00 5.90 -4.13
C LEU A 139 1.29 5.61 -2.82
N VAL A 140 1.16 6.65 -1.99
CA VAL A 140 0.32 6.69 -0.78
C VAL A 140 -0.39 8.03 -0.71
N ILE A 141 -1.51 8.09 -0.01
CA ILE A 141 -2.28 9.31 0.18
C ILE A 141 -2.24 9.76 1.64
N ASP A 142 -2.01 11.04 1.85
CA ASP A 142 -2.35 11.75 3.08
C ASP A 142 -3.71 12.41 2.87
N ASP A 143 -4.77 11.75 3.32
CA ASP A 143 -6.14 12.23 3.16
C ASP A 143 -6.39 13.54 3.90
N ALA A 144 -5.73 13.77 5.04
CA ALA A 144 -5.91 14.98 5.84
C ALA A 144 -5.37 16.21 5.10
N GLN A 145 -4.26 16.05 4.38
CA GLN A 145 -3.63 17.11 3.62
C GLN A 145 -4.02 17.11 2.14
N GLN A 146 -4.84 16.17 1.70
CA GLN A 146 -5.20 15.97 0.28
C GLN A 146 -3.95 15.90 -0.60
N THR A 147 -2.97 15.10 -0.17
CA THR A 147 -1.66 15.00 -0.80
C THR A 147 -1.37 13.55 -1.18
N ILE A 148 -0.93 13.32 -2.40
CA ILE A 148 -0.42 12.02 -2.83
C ILE A 148 1.11 12.09 -2.90
N TRP A 149 1.76 11.20 -2.15
CA TRP A 149 3.18 10.98 -2.21
C TRP A 149 3.48 9.78 -3.09
N PHE A 150 4.53 9.88 -3.90
CA PHE A 150 4.90 8.81 -4.80
C PHE A 150 6.41 8.71 -5.00
N THR A 151 6.88 7.53 -5.37
CA THR A 151 8.28 7.32 -5.76
C THR A 151 8.42 7.48 -7.26
N VAL A 152 9.50 8.15 -7.70
CA VAL A 152 9.98 8.18 -9.09
C VAL A 152 11.23 7.30 -9.13
N ASN A 153 11.03 6.04 -9.49
CA ASN A 153 12.02 4.97 -9.27
C ASN A 153 13.33 5.19 -10.04
N GLY A 154 13.29 5.32 -11.36
CA GLY A 154 14.47 5.59 -12.18
C GLY A 154 14.97 7.03 -12.08
N GLY A 155 14.14 7.95 -11.58
CA GLY A 155 14.49 9.35 -11.40
C GLY A 155 15.18 9.67 -10.08
N ASN A 156 15.27 8.71 -9.14
CA ASN A 156 15.79 8.92 -7.78
C ASN A 156 15.12 10.11 -7.07
N ARG A 157 13.77 10.11 -7.04
CA ARG A 157 12.99 11.19 -6.43
C ARG A 157 11.80 10.66 -5.65
N ILE A 158 11.39 11.45 -4.66
CA ILE A 158 10.06 11.35 -4.02
C ILE A 158 9.22 12.49 -4.59
N GLY A 159 8.06 12.17 -5.15
CA GLY A 159 7.11 13.14 -5.66
C GLY A 159 5.98 13.42 -4.67
N ARG A 160 5.46 14.65 -4.72
CA ARG A 160 4.30 15.13 -3.97
C ARG A 160 3.32 15.76 -4.96
N LEU A 161 2.11 15.26 -5.03
CA LEU A 161 0.99 15.88 -5.73
C LEU A 161 0.05 16.51 -4.71
N ASP A 162 -0.16 17.81 -4.77
CA ASP A 162 -1.27 18.50 -4.12
C ASP A 162 -2.53 18.27 -4.96
N VAL A 163 -3.50 17.52 -4.40
CA VAL A 163 -4.68 17.09 -5.15
C VAL A 163 -5.59 18.27 -5.52
N LYS A 164 -5.62 19.31 -4.67
CA LYS A 164 -6.47 20.48 -4.86
C LYS A 164 -5.96 21.39 -5.99
N SER A 165 -4.66 21.68 -6.01
CA SER A 165 -4.05 22.57 -7.00
C SER A 165 -3.58 21.84 -8.25
N GLY A 166 -3.38 20.52 -8.18
CA GLY A 166 -2.75 19.71 -9.23
C GLY A 166 -1.23 19.92 -9.33
N THR A 167 -0.63 20.63 -8.39
CA THR A 167 0.80 20.92 -8.41
C THR A 167 1.63 19.71 -7.99
N VAL A 168 2.64 19.37 -8.79
CA VAL A 168 3.59 18.30 -8.47
C VAL A 168 4.95 18.90 -8.11
N THR A 169 5.50 18.45 -6.98
CA THR A 169 6.84 18.82 -6.48
C THR A 169 7.67 17.55 -6.32
N GLU A 170 8.97 17.60 -6.53
CA GLU A 170 9.86 16.45 -6.40
C GLU A 170 11.07 16.76 -5.51
N PHE A 171 11.48 15.74 -4.72
CA PHE A 171 12.61 15.77 -3.81
C PHE A 171 13.65 14.73 -4.24
N LYS A 172 14.90 15.15 -4.47
CA LYS A 172 15.99 14.24 -4.87
C LYS A 172 16.42 13.37 -3.68
N VAL A 173 16.64 12.07 -3.93
CA VAL A 173 17.12 11.07 -2.96
C VAL A 173 18.39 10.40 -3.47
N SER A 174 19.10 9.63 -2.60
CA SER A 174 20.40 9.07 -2.95
C SER A 174 20.31 7.80 -3.79
N GLY A 175 19.26 6.99 -3.57
CA GLY A 175 19.06 5.69 -4.23
C GLY A 175 17.79 5.62 -5.07
N ARG A 176 17.49 4.43 -5.59
CA ARG A 176 16.24 4.13 -6.30
C ARG A 176 15.11 3.97 -5.29
N PRO A 177 14.19 4.95 -5.13
CA PRO A 177 13.09 4.82 -4.20
C PRO A 177 12.05 3.83 -4.73
N TYR A 178 11.51 2.99 -3.84
CA TYR A 178 10.61 1.90 -4.21
C TYR A 178 9.31 1.91 -3.42
N GLY A 179 9.24 1.16 -2.31
CA GLY A 179 8.10 1.22 -1.39
C GLY A 179 8.13 2.49 -0.57
N LEU A 180 6.96 3.03 -0.21
CA LEU A 180 6.84 4.14 0.72
C LEU A 180 5.65 3.97 1.65
N ALA A 181 5.72 4.63 2.82
CA ALA A 181 4.68 4.69 3.84
C ALA A 181 4.73 6.04 4.55
N LEU A 182 3.61 6.45 5.13
CA LEU A 182 3.56 7.60 6.03
C LEU A 182 3.64 7.12 7.47
N ASP A 183 4.46 7.77 8.31
CA ASP A 183 4.43 7.55 9.74
C ASP A 183 3.31 8.36 10.43
N LYS A 184 3.09 8.14 11.73
CA LYS A 184 2.05 8.87 12.48
C LYS A 184 2.27 10.38 12.58
N ALA A 185 3.51 10.84 12.39
CA ALA A 185 3.85 12.25 12.36
C ALA A 185 3.71 12.88 10.96
N GLY A 186 3.32 12.09 9.96
CA GLY A 186 3.17 12.50 8.57
C GLY A 186 4.47 12.55 7.77
N ASN A 187 5.59 12.02 8.32
CA ASN A 187 6.80 11.89 7.51
C ASN A 187 6.66 10.79 6.48
N VAL A 188 7.30 10.98 5.35
CA VAL A 188 7.32 10.01 4.24
C VAL A 188 8.54 9.12 4.38
N TRP A 189 8.33 7.85 4.71
CA TRP A 189 9.35 6.83 4.71
C TRP A 189 9.38 6.08 3.40
N PHE A 190 10.57 5.74 2.90
CA PHE A 190 10.74 5.04 1.62
C PHE A 190 11.94 4.11 1.64
N CYS A 191 11.86 3.08 0.79
CA CYS A 191 12.95 2.14 0.58
C CYS A 191 13.84 2.62 -0.57
N GLU A 192 15.16 2.59 -0.42
CA GLU A 192 16.15 2.90 -1.45
C GLU A 192 16.92 1.64 -1.85
N ILE A 193 16.43 0.96 -2.90
CA ILE A 193 16.93 -0.36 -3.30
C ILE A 193 18.43 -0.36 -3.61
N SER A 194 18.91 0.63 -4.37
CA SER A 194 20.30 0.67 -4.84
C SER A 194 21.28 1.25 -3.84
N ALA A 195 20.79 1.76 -2.71
CA ALA A 195 21.61 2.36 -1.67
C ALA A 195 21.61 1.55 -0.37
N ASP A 196 20.82 0.46 -0.28
CA ASP A 196 20.64 -0.33 0.95
C ASP A 196 20.20 0.52 2.15
N LYS A 197 19.26 1.47 1.92
CA LYS A 197 18.81 2.42 2.92
C LYS A 197 17.28 2.47 3.03
N LEU A 198 16.81 2.95 4.16
CA LEU A 198 15.48 3.52 4.34
C LEU A 198 15.63 5.03 4.45
N GLY A 199 14.91 5.77 3.63
CA GLY A 199 14.87 7.24 3.68
C GLY A 199 13.64 7.73 4.43
N LYS A 200 13.76 8.91 5.05
CA LYS A 200 12.69 9.65 5.72
C LYS A 200 12.72 11.10 5.23
N LEU A 201 11.62 11.55 4.65
CA LEU A 201 11.39 12.93 4.24
C LEU A 201 10.42 13.59 5.23
N ASP A 202 10.82 14.73 5.82
CA ASP A 202 9.90 15.62 6.55
C ASP A 202 9.19 16.54 5.53
N PRO A 203 7.87 16.42 5.35
CA PRO A 203 7.13 17.22 4.35
C PRO A 203 7.13 18.72 4.60
N ARG A 204 7.33 19.14 5.85
CA ARG A 204 7.28 20.56 6.25
C ARG A 204 8.57 21.29 5.90
N THR A 205 9.70 20.59 5.99
CA THR A 205 11.04 21.18 5.82
C THR A 205 11.70 20.74 4.52
N GLY A 206 11.23 19.65 3.90
CA GLY A 206 11.87 18.99 2.78
C GLY A 206 13.16 18.24 3.17
N LYS A 207 13.48 18.16 4.46
CA LYS A 207 14.69 17.50 4.95
C LYS A 207 14.58 16.00 4.77
N ILE A 208 15.60 15.40 4.17
CA ILE A 208 15.74 13.95 4.03
C ILE A 208 16.82 13.46 5.00
N THR A 209 16.52 12.38 5.71
CA THR A 209 17.46 11.60 6.52
C THR A 209 17.43 10.16 6.06
N GLU A 210 18.57 9.49 6.11
CA GLU A 210 18.72 8.13 5.58
C GLU A 210 19.28 7.19 6.64
N LEU A 211 18.71 5.99 6.72
CA LEU A 211 19.11 4.91 7.61
C LEU A 211 19.67 3.76 6.78
N TYR A 212 20.96 3.47 6.94
CA TYR A 212 21.58 2.30 6.31
C TYR A 212 21.10 0.99 6.99
N VAL A 213 20.67 0.01 6.20
CA VAL A 213 20.10 -1.25 6.69
C VAL A 213 20.92 -2.49 6.29
N GLY A 214 22.21 -2.27 6.10
CA GLY A 214 23.19 -3.35 5.83
C GLY A 214 23.44 -3.64 4.35
N PRO A 215 24.61 -4.24 4.04
CA PRO A 215 25.04 -4.43 2.66
C PRO A 215 24.17 -5.48 1.96
N GLY A 216 23.77 -5.18 0.72
CA GLY A 216 22.96 -6.06 -0.12
C GLY A 216 21.55 -6.28 0.40
N SER A 217 21.05 -5.43 1.31
CA SER A 217 19.70 -5.56 1.89
C SER A 217 18.61 -5.33 0.85
N GLN A 218 18.81 -4.42 -0.10
CA GLN A 218 17.86 -4.10 -1.17
C GLN A 218 16.41 -3.94 -0.66
N PRO A 219 16.13 -3.01 0.26
CA PRO A 219 14.79 -2.89 0.85
C PRO A 219 13.73 -2.65 -0.23
N ARG A 220 12.60 -3.39 -0.18
CA ARG A 220 11.55 -3.33 -1.23
C ARG A 220 10.32 -2.58 -0.79
N ARG A 221 9.68 -3.01 0.27
CA ARG A 221 8.43 -2.43 0.76
C ARG A 221 8.55 -2.09 2.24
N ILE A 222 7.76 -1.12 2.67
CA ILE A 222 7.70 -0.65 4.04
C ILE A 222 6.24 -0.40 4.42
N ALA A 223 5.86 -0.73 5.65
CA ALA A 223 4.51 -0.60 6.18
C ALA A 223 4.51 -0.04 7.60
N LEU A 224 3.51 0.80 7.91
CA LEU A 224 3.26 1.33 9.27
C LEU A 224 2.44 0.33 10.07
N ALA A 225 2.84 0.07 11.31
CA ALA A 225 2.08 -0.72 12.26
C ALA A 225 1.14 0.15 13.13
N PRO A 226 0.09 -0.43 13.75
CA PRO A 226 -0.83 0.31 14.62
C PRO A 226 -0.14 0.97 15.83
N ASP A 227 0.94 0.39 16.34
CA ASP A 227 1.75 0.96 17.42
C ASP A 227 2.62 2.15 16.99
N GLY A 228 2.76 2.37 15.69
CA GLY A 228 3.54 3.44 15.07
C GLY A 228 4.93 3.02 14.64
N SER A 229 5.34 1.79 14.88
CA SER A 229 6.56 1.22 14.29
C SER A 229 6.41 0.99 12.78
N LEU A 230 7.53 0.80 12.10
CA LEU A 230 7.57 0.47 10.68
C LEU A 230 8.17 -0.92 10.46
N TRP A 231 7.69 -1.59 9.43
CA TRP A 231 8.20 -2.89 9.01
C TRP A 231 8.63 -2.83 7.55
N ALA A 232 9.84 -3.30 7.26
CA ALA A 232 10.37 -3.30 5.90
C ALA A 232 10.87 -4.69 5.50
N THR A 233 10.70 -5.03 4.21
CA THR A 233 11.31 -6.24 3.63
C THR A 233 12.71 -5.93 3.13
N LEU A 234 13.70 -6.67 3.61
CA LEU A 234 15.08 -6.66 3.13
C LEU A 234 15.25 -7.81 2.14
N TYR A 235 14.91 -7.52 0.88
CA TYR A 235 14.80 -8.51 -0.19
C TYR A 235 16.07 -9.34 -0.39
N GLY A 236 17.23 -8.68 -0.45
CA GLY A 236 18.50 -9.35 -0.73
C GLY A 236 19.04 -10.17 0.43
N GLN A 237 18.57 -9.88 1.65
CA GLN A 237 19.00 -10.61 2.87
C GLN A 237 17.96 -11.63 3.36
N GLY A 238 16.77 -11.67 2.78
CA GLY A 238 15.72 -12.60 3.22
C GLY A 238 15.18 -12.31 4.62
N LYS A 239 15.00 -11.02 4.98
CA LYS A 239 14.63 -10.60 6.33
C LYS A 239 13.44 -9.63 6.34
N LEU A 240 12.76 -9.58 7.49
CA LEU A 240 11.93 -8.44 7.92
C LEU A 240 12.74 -7.55 8.86
N ALA A 241 12.67 -6.23 8.67
CA ALA A 241 13.23 -5.24 9.58
C ALA A 241 12.13 -4.52 10.34
N HIS A 242 12.23 -4.50 11.68
CA HIS A 242 11.42 -3.69 12.57
C HIS A 242 12.13 -2.37 12.82
N VAL A 243 11.48 -1.24 12.55
CA VAL A 243 12.08 0.09 12.58
C VAL A 243 11.30 0.99 13.53
N ASP A 244 12.01 1.69 14.40
CA ASP A 244 11.48 2.78 15.21
C ASP A 244 11.63 4.10 14.43
N PRO A 245 10.52 4.69 13.94
CA PRO A 245 10.59 5.92 13.15
C PRO A 245 10.91 7.16 13.97
N VAL A 246 10.72 7.12 15.29
CA VAL A 246 11.04 8.23 16.20
C VAL A 246 12.54 8.25 16.48
N ALA A 247 13.09 7.11 16.87
CA ALA A 247 14.54 6.97 17.09
C ALA A 247 15.34 6.92 15.77
N GLY A 248 14.69 6.67 14.63
CA GLY A 248 15.34 6.59 13.31
C GLY A 248 16.32 5.42 13.21
N ARG A 249 15.97 4.27 13.75
CA ARG A 249 16.85 3.09 13.77
C ARG A 249 16.10 1.77 13.56
N VAL A 250 16.82 0.76 13.06
CA VAL A 250 16.36 -0.62 13.09
C VAL A 250 16.39 -1.12 14.55
N VAL A 251 15.26 -1.63 15.02
CA VAL A 251 15.11 -2.22 16.36
C VAL A 251 15.62 -3.65 16.33
N LYS A 252 15.14 -4.44 15.35
CA LYS A 252 15.48 -5.85 15.18
C LYS A 252 15.21 -6.32 13.76
N GLU A 253 15.97 -7.30 13.32
CA GLU A 253 15.76 -8.00 12.07
C GLU A 253 15.38 -9.46 12.33
N TYR A 254 14.48 -9.99 11.49
CA TYR A 254 13.96 -11.34 11.62
C TYR A 254 14.20 -12.10 10.31
N PRO A 255 15.02 -13.16 10.32
CA PRO A 255 15.17 -14.03 9.14
C PRO A 255 13.81 -14.61 8.73
N MET A 256 13.48 -14.50 7.45
CA MET A 256 12.26 -15.07 6.88
C MET A 256 12.42 -16.59 6.71
N PRO A 257 11.31 -17.38 6.68
CA PRO A 257 11.36 -18.85 6.64
C PRO A 257 12.18 -19.44 5.49
N ALA A 258 12.16 -18.85 4.29
CA ALA A 258 12.97 -19.30 3.16
C ALA A 258 14.35 -18.63 3.06
N GLY A 259 14.71 -17.77 4.02
CA GLY A 259 15.98 -17.07 4.04
C GLY A 259 16.20 -16.15 2.83
N ALA A 260 17.48 -15.90 2.49
CA ALA A 260 17.84 -15.01 1.39
C ALA A 260 17.28 -15.47 0.02
N GLY A 261 17.14 -16.78 -0.18
CA GLY A 261 16.56 -17.33 -1.41
C GLY A 261 15.06 -17.10 -1.57
N GLY A 262 14.34 -16.74 -0.51
CA GLY A 262 12.89 -16.49 -0.53
C GLY A 262 12.51 -15.18 -1.23
N GLY A 263 13.36 -14.17 -1.12
CA GLY A 263 13.14 -12.85 -1.70
C GLY A 263 11.87 -12.17 -1.15
N PRO A 264 11.84 -11.77 0.15
CA PRO A 264 10.70 -11.07 0.72
C PRO A 264 10.43 -9.77 -0.01
N TYR A 265 9.19 -9.58 -0.47
CA TYR A 265 8.88 -8.47 -1.36
C TYR A 265 7.83 -7.52 -0.80
N ALA A 266 6.56 -7.94 -0.72
CA ALA A 266 5.49 -7.15 -0.14
C ALA A 266 5.49 -7.27 1.39
N VAL A 267 5.07 -6.21 2.08
CA VAL A 267 4.80 -6.21 3.52
C VAL A 267 3.57 -5.37 3.81
N ASN A 268 2.74 -5.86 4.72
CA ASN A 268 1.61 -5.15 5.32
C ASN A 268 1.56 -5.46 6.81
N VAL A 269 0.93 -4.58 7.59
CA VAL A 269 0.63 -4.84 9.00
C VAL A 269 -0.87 -4.70 9.18
N ASP A 270 -1.52 -5.70 9.78
CA ASP A 270 -2.96 -5.66 10.01
C ASP A 270 -3.34 -4.89 11.28
N GLY A 271 -4.64 -4.70 11.51
CA GLY A 271 -5.15 -3.98 12.67
C GLY A 271 -4.84 -4.62 14.03
N ALA A 272 -4.46 -5.89 14.06
CA ALA A 272 -4.01 -6.60 15.24
C ALA A 272 -2.49 -6.50 15.46
N GLY A 273 -1.76 -5.88 14.53
CA GLY A 273 -0.31 -5.74 14.55
C GLY A 273 0.45 -6.94 14.00
N MET A 274 -0.23 -7.91 13.35
CA MET A 274 0.43 -9.00 12.67
C MET A 274 1.08 -8.50 11.38
N VAL A 275 2.31 -8.90 11.13
CA VAL A 275 3.07 -8.50 9.94
C VAL A 275 2.90 -9.56 8.87
N TRP A 276 2.36 -9.16 7.73
CA TRP A 276 2.16 -10.00 6.56
C TRP A 276 3.22 -9.67 5.52
N ALA A 277 3.92 -10.68 5.03
CA ALA A 277 4.88 -10.56 3.94
C ALA A 277 4.73 -11.74 2.98
N ASN A 278 5.33 -11.64 1.79
CA ASN A 278 5.47 -12.78 0.89
C ASN A 278 6.92 -13.06 0.59
N GLU A 279 7.20 -14.29 0.23
CA GLU A 279 8.47 -14.72 -0.33
C GLU A 279 8.24 -15.06 -1.82
N ILE A 280 8.68 -14.14 -2.69
CA ILE A 280 8.28 -14.14 -4.12
C ILE A 280 8.83 -15.35 -4.89
N GLN A 281 9.94 -15.94 -4.42
CA GLN A 281 10.59 -17.08 -5.07
C GLN A 281 9.99 -18.44 -4.66
N THR A 282 9.20 -18.49 -3.60
CA THR A 282 8.65 -19.74 -3.05
C THR A 282 7.13 -19.85 -3.17
N ASP A 283 6.47 -18.83 -3.75
CA ASP A 283 5.02 -18.74 -3.81
C ASP A 283 4.36 -18.88 -2.44
N THR A 284 4.92 -18.23 -1.42
CA THR A 284 4.39 -18.23 -0.07
C THR A 284 4.01 -16.85 0.40
N VAL A 285 2.97 -16.80 1.24
CA VAL A 285 2.66 -15.66 2.10
C VAL A 285 2.96 -16.08 3.53
N VAL A 286 3.53 -15.19 4.30
CA VAL A 286 3.86 -15.45 5.70
C VAL A 286 3.18 -14.43 6.61
N ARG A 287 2.72 -14.87 7.77
CA ARG A 287 2.27 -14.02 8.86
C ARG A 287 3.25 -14.13 10.02
N PHE A 288 3.77 -13.02 10.45
CA PHE A 288 4.68 -12.92 11.60
C PHE A 288 3.95 -12.28 12.78
N ASP A 289 4.04 -12.88 13.95
CA ASP A 289 3.55 -12.32 15.20
C ASP A 289 4.72 -11.65 15.95
N PRO A 290 4.75 -10.32 16.05
CA PRO A 290 5.85 -9.61 16.72
C PRO A 290 5.96 -9.91 18.22
N LYS A 291 4.90 -10.39 18.88
CA LYS A 291 4.89 -10.70 20.31
C LYS A 291 5.56 -12.04 20.63
N THR A 292 5.29 -13.03 19.79
CA THR A 292 5.83 -14.40 19.97
C THR A 292 7.05 -14.65 19.09
N GLU A 293 7.31 -13.77 18.12
CA GLU A 293 8.36 -13.88 17.10
C GLU A 293 8.23 -15.16 16.24
N GLN A 294 6.99 -15.64 16.05
CA GLN A 294 6.72 -16.84 15.28
C GLN A 294 6.16 -16.51 13.90
N PHE A 295 6.61 -17.28 12.91
CA PHE A 295 6.09 -17.25 11.55
C PHE A 295 5.04 -18.34 11.33
N ARG A 296 3.95 -17.99 10.64
CA ARG A 296 3.04 -18.95 10.01
C ARG A 296 3.14 -18.80 8.49
N VAL A 297 3.39 -19.90 7.79
CA VAL A 297 3.54 -19.93 6.33
C VAL A 297 2.26 -20.41 5.68
N PHE A 298 1.82 -19.72 4.64
CA PHE A 298 0.69 -20.07 3.78
C PHE A 298 1.23 -20.36 2.37
N GLN A 299 1.16 -21.62 1.96
CA GLN A 299 1.50 -22.01 0.60
C GLN A 299 0.38 -21.61 -0.35
N LEU A 300 0.72 -20.88 -1.40
CA LEU A 300 -0.27 -20.48 -2.41
C LEU A 300 -0.67 -21.68 -3.29
N PRO A 301 -1.94 -21.76 -3.74
CA PRO A 301 -2.42 -22.88 -4.57
C PRO A 301 -1.81 -22.85 -5.97
N SER A 302 -1.57 -21.67 -6.51
CA SER A 302 -0.91 -21.48 -7.82
C SER A 302 0.60 -21.40 -7.70
N LYS A 303 1.31 -21.65 -8.81
CA LYS A 303 2.76 -21.53 -8.95
C LYS A 303 3.15 -20.35 -9.83
N GLY A 304 4.38 -19.84 -9.62
CA GLY A 304 4.89 -18.70 -10.37
C GLY A 304 4.05 -17.45 -10.15
N VAL A 305 3.55 -17.23 -8.94
CA VAL A 305 2.57 -16.18 -8.65
C VAL A 305 3.18 -14.79 -8.77
N GLY A 306 4.35 -14.58 -8.19
CA GLY A 306 5.08 -13.32 -8.30
C GLY A 306 4.40 -12.14 -7.63
N ILE A 307 3.95 -12.30 -6.36
CA ILE A 307 3.31 -11.23 -5.59
C ILE A 307 4.27 -10.06 -5.38
N ARG A 308 3.83 -8.84 -5.70
CA ARG A 308 4.61 -7.61 -5.54
C ARG A 308 3.96 -6.59 -4.60
N LYS A 309 2.67 -6.75 -4.34
CA LYS A 309 1.90 -5.99 -3.36
C LYS A 309 0.76 -6.84 -2.83
N MET A 310 0.45 -6.62 -1.57
CA MET A 310 -0.71 -7.15 -0.87
C MET A 310 -1.48 -5.99 -0.24
N ALA A 311 -2.75 -6.22 0.08
CA ALA A 311 -3.58 -5.24 0.77
C ALA A 311 -4.58 -5.96 1.68
N VAL A 312 -4.86 -5.36 2.84
CA VAL A 312 -5.89 -5.85 3.77
C VAL A 312 -7.15 -5.02 3.58
N ASP A 313 -8.29 -5.65 3.37
CA ASP A 313 -9.56 -4.94 3.24
C ASP A 313 -10.23 -4.63 4.59
N ALA A 314 -11.39 -3.97 4.55
CA ALA A 314 -12.15 -3.59 5.75
C ALA A 314 -12.66 -4.78 6.56
N GLN A 315 -12.76 -5.95 5.95
CA GLN A 315 -13.15 -7.21 6.59
C GLN A 315 -11.94 -7.98 7.16
N GLY A 316 -10.71 -7.45 6.99
CA GLY A 316 -9.48 -8.07 7.45
C GLY A 316 -8.95 -9.17 6.54
N ARG A 317 -9.48 -9.33 5.33
CA ARG A 317 -8.99 -10.31 4.36
C ARG A 317 -7.73 -9.78 3.68
N LEU A 318 -6.76 -10.66 3.47
CA LEU A 318 -5.52 -10.30 2.77
C LEU A 318 -5.64 -10.60 1.27
N TRP A 319 -5.66 -9.54 0.47
CA TRP A 319 -5.69 -9.62 -0.98
C TRP A 319 -4.28 -9.52 -1.57
N TYR A 320 -4.01 -10.31 -2.62
CA TYR A 320 -2.77 -10.25 -3.38
C TYR A 320 -3.03 -10.36 -4.88
N MET A 321 -2.11 -9.83 -5.67
CA MET A 321 -2.13 -9.99 -7.12
C MET A 321 -0.92 -10.79 -7.58
N GLY A 322 -1.15 -11.90 -8.26
CA GLY A 322 -0.15 -12.69 -8.93
C GLY A 322 0.26 -12.03 -10.24
N SER A 323 1.37 -11.29 -10.22
CA SER A 323 1.80 -10.52 -11.39
C SER A 323 2.25 -11.40 -12.56
N HIS A 324 2.72 -12.61 -12.29
CA HIS A 324 3.20 -13.52 -13.32
C HIS A 324 2.11 -14.46 -13.83
N ASN A 325 1.18 -14.88 -12.98
CA ASN A 325 0.12 -15.81 -13.35
C ASN A 325 -1.24 -15.13 -13.63
N GLY A 326 -1.36 -13.82 -13.41
CA GLY A 326 -2.56 -13.06 -13.72
C GLY A 326 -3.77 -13.39 -12.85
N ARG A 327 -3.56 -13.82 -11.60
CA ARG A 327 -4.65 -14.17 -10.68
C ARG A 327 -4.72 -13.21 -9.50
N LEU A 328 -5.91 -12.69 -9.24
CA LEU A 328 -6.24 -12.03 -7.98
C LEU A 328 -6.52 -13.10 -6.93
N GLY A 329 -5.87 -13.03 -5.78
CA GLY A 329 -6.07 -13.97 -4.69
C GLY A 329 -6.48 -13.28 -3.39
N VAL A 330 -7.15 -14.04 -2.52
CA VAL A 330 -7.49 -13.65 -1.16
C VAL A 330 -7.16 -14.78 -0.19
N ILE A 331 -6.66 -14.41 0.99
CA ILE A 331 -6.50 -15.27 2.17
C ILE A 331 -7.51 -14.79 3.20
N GLU A 332 -8.43 -15.67 3.61
CA GLU A 332 -9.52 -15.40 4.56
C GLU A 332 -9.66 -16.52 5.61
#